data_fc6c5f0172c5c546546c5926125c1e73
#
_entry.id   fc6c5f0172c5c546546c5926125c1e73
#
_cell.length_a   1.000
_cell.length_b   1.000
_cell.length_c   1.000
_cell.angle_alpha   90.00
_cell.angle_beta   90.00
_cell.angle_gamma   90.00
#
_symmetry.space_group_name_H-M   'P 1'
#
loop_
_entity.id
_entity.type
_entity.pdbx_description
1 polymer ?
#
loop_
_entity_poly.entity_id
_entity_poly.type
_entity_poly.pdbx_seq_one_letter_code
_entity_poly.pdbx_strand_id
1 'polypeptide(L)'
;MRQDQKKVEVVFSPEMYRHFENHQANVVIVDILRATSAICTAFMNGVSQVIPVPTLEEAQSYKQKGYMVAAERDGRVMDFADFGNSPFNFTKERIQGKQVAYSTTNGTRAVHMARNSKMVVIASFLNLTAVYDLLSKKDEDVLIMCAGWKGKFSLEDTLFSGALVEKLLAGGGFYTICDSI
;
A
#
# COMPACT_ATOMS: atom_id res chain seq x y z
N MET A 1 8.04 -5.36 30.15
CA MET A 1 7.87 -4.67 28.86
C MET A 1 9.22 -4.03 28.56
N ARG A 2 9.79 -4.26 27.39
CA ARG A 2 11.06 -3.65 26.97
C ARG A 2 10.76 -2.18 26.62
N GLN A 3 11.24 -1.25 27.43
CA GLN A 3 10.88 0.18 27.39
C GLN A 3 11.28 0.92 26.09
N ASP A 4 12.05 0.27 25.20
CA ASP A 4 12.60 0.90 23.98
C ASP A 4 12.23 0.20 22.67
N GLN A 5 11.25 -0.73 22.67
CA GLN A 5 10.83 -1.42 21.45
C GLN A 5 9.49 -0.94 20.96
N LYS A 6 9.35 -0.82 19.63
CA LYS A 6 8.14 -0.45 18.92
C LYS A 6 7.29 -1.69 18.65
N LYS A 7 5.98 -1.53 18.68
CA LYS A 7 5.05 -2.62 18.36
C LYS A 7 4.88 -2.75 16.84
N VAL A 8 4.82 -4.00 16.34
CA VAL A 8 4.36 -4.32 15.00
C VAL A 8 3.16 -5.25 15.05
N GLU A 9 2.11 -4.91 14.31
CA GLU A 9 0.87 -5.67 14.19
C GLU A 9 0.46 -5.81 12.73
N VAL A 10 -0.33 -6.85 12.41
CA VAL A 10 -0.88 -7.08 11.08
C VAL A 10 -2.40 -7.10 11.13
N VAL A 11 -3.02 -6.39 10.20
CA VAL A 11 -4.45 -6.37 9.95
C VAL A 11 -4.72 -7.07 8.63
N PHE A 12 -5.39 -8.20 8.66
CA PHE A 12 -5.57 -9.09 7.52
C PHE A 12 -6.64 -8.65 6.51
N SER A 13 -7.44 -7.64 6.87
CA SER A 13 -8.38 -6.99 5.95
C SER A 13 -8.73 -5.57 6.42
N PRO A 14 -9.11 -4.66 5.52
CA PRO A 14 -9.48 -3.29 5.88
C PRO A 14 -10.65 -3.22 6.87
N GLU A 15 -11.55 -4.20 6.86
CA GLU A 15 -12.69 -4.28 7.77
C GLU A 15 -12.28 -4.35 9.23
N MET A 16 -11.11 -4.94 9.50
CA MET A 16 -10.56 -5.08 10.85
C MET A 16 -9.84 -3.81 11.33
N TYR A 17 -9.47 -2.90 10.42
CA TYR A 17 -8.63 -1.74 10.73
C TYR A 17 -9.12 -0.92 11.91
N ARG A 18 -10.43 -0.70 12.04
CA ARG A 18 -11.05 0.07 13.15
C ARG A 18 -10.68 -0.43 14.56
N HIS A 19 -10.29 -1.71 14.68
CA HIS A 19 -9.90 -2.31 15.97
C HIS A 19 -8.42 -2.11 16.29
N PHE A 20 -7.63 -1.68 15.29
CA PHE A 20 -6.19 -1.48 15.37
C PHE A 20 -5.79 -0.04 15.12
N GLU A 21 -6.75 0.85 14.82
CA GLU A 21 -6.48 2.22 14.41
C GLU A 21 -5.65 2.95 15.46
N ASN A 22 -4.48 3.42 15.05
CA ASN A 22 -3.57 4.21 15.85
C ASN A 22 -3.00 5.34 14.98
N HIS A 23 -3.47 6.57 15.21
CA HIS A 23 -3.03 7.74 14.43
C HIS A 23 -1.55 8.09 14.63
N GLN A 24 -0.89 7.54 15.65
CA GLN A 24 0.53 7.74 15.91
C GLN A 24 1.38 6.64 15.24
N ALA A 25 0.79 5.59 14.71
CA ALA A 25 1.52 4.52 14.04
C ALA A 25 1.83 4.85 12.57
N ASN A 26 2.90 4.25 12.07
CA ASN A 26 3.17 4.15 10.62
C ASN A 26 2.34 3.00 10.07
N VAL A 27 1.51 3.25 9.07
CA VAL A 27 0.67 2.23 8.43
C VAL A 27 1.28 1.81 7.10
N VAL A 28 1.53 0.52 6.95
CA VAL A 28 2.04 -0.09 5.71
C VAL A 28 0.88 -0.73 4.96
N ILE A 29 0.56 -0.23 3.78
CA ILE A 29 -0.50 -0.76 2.92
C ILE A 29 0.08 -1.82 1.98
N VAL A 30 -0.59 -2.97 1.94
CA VAL A 30 -0.18 -4.14 1.17
C VAL A 30 -1.33 -4.61 0.28
N ASP A 31 -1.10 -4.63 -1.03
CA ASP A 31 -1.97 -5.17 -2.08
C ASP A 31 -1.06 -5.74 -3.17
N ILE A 32 -0.53 -6.94 -2.91
CA ILE A 32 0.52 -7.55 -3.74
C ILE A 32 0.02 -7.82 -5.13
N LEU A 33 -1.22 -8.30 -5.28
CA LEU A 33 -1.85 -8.57 -6.55
C LEU A 33 -3.16 -7.76 -6.70
N ARG A 34 -2.94 -6.42 -7.02
CA ARG A 34 -1.75 -5.93 -7.70
C ARG A 34 -1.38 -4.47 -7.37
N ALA A 35 -2.20 -3.73 -6.60
CA ALA A 35 -2.09 -2.28 -6.55
C ALA A 35 -0.73 -1.79 -6.06
N THR A 36 -0.24 -2.33 -4.93
CA THR A 36 1.04 -1.84 -4.37
C THR A 36 2.24 -2.26 -5.20
N SER A 37 2.22 -3.44 -5.83
CA SER A 37 3.25 -3.85 -6.78
C SER A 37 3.29 -2.95 -8.00
N ALA A 38 2.13 -2.53 -8.52
CA ALA A 38 2.05 -1.60 -9.64
C ALA A 38 2.59 -0.20 -9.27
N ILE A 39 2.25 0.30 -8.07
CA ILE A 39 2.76 1.59 -7.57
C ILE A 39 4.28 1.54 -7.39
N CYS A 40 4.82 0.48 -6.78
CA CYS A 40 6.26 0.31 -6.65
C CYS A 40 6.96 0.30 -8.01
N THR A 41 6.42 -0.44 -8.99
CA THR A 41 6.93 -0.45 -10.37
C THR A 41 6.86 0.94 -11.01
N ALA A 42 5.78 1.68 -10.78
CA ALA A 42 5.63 3.04 -11.28
C ALA A 42 6.75 3.96 -10.78
N PHE A 43 7.05 3.93 -9.49
CA PHE A 43 8.14 4.74 -8.93
C PHE A 43 9.53 4.28 -9.41
N MET A 44 9.76 2.97 -9.55
CA MET A 44 11.01 2.44 -10.14
C MET A 44 11.22 2.93 -11.57
N ASN A 45 10.14 3.13 -12.33
CA ASN A 45 10.16 3.61 -13.71
C ASN A 45 10.01 5.13 -13.84
N GLY A 46 10.13 5.87 -12.73
CA GLY A 46 10.28 7.32 -12.73
C GLY A 46 8.97 8.11 -12.79
N VAL A 47 7.84 7.54 -12.38
CA VAL A 47 6.63 8.35 -12.14
C VAL A 47 6.94 9.45 -11.13
N SER A 48 6.48 10.66 -11.38
CA SER A 48 6.73 11.78 -10.46
C SER A 48 5.76 11.79 -9.27
N GLN A 49 4.54 11.31 -9.49
CA GLN A 49 3.51 11.26 -8.46
C GLN A 49 2.44 10.22 -8.80
N VAL A 50 1.97 9.49 -7.79
CA VAL A 50 0.74 8.69 -7.84
C VAL A 50 -0.27 9.31 -6.90
N ILE A 51 -1.46 9.63 -7.41
CA ILE A 51 -2.56 10.28 -6.69
C ILE A 51 -3.64 9.21 -6.48
N PRO A 52 -3.78 8.64 -5.29
CA PRO A 52 -4.86 7.69 -5.01
C PRO A 52 -6.20 8.42 -5.00
N VAL A 53 -7.14 7.95 -5.81
CA VAL A 53 -8.50 8.51 -5.88
C VAL A 53 -9.53 7.41 -5.59
N PRO A 54 -10.46 7.66 -4.65
CA PRO A 54 -11.37 6.63 -4.16
C PRO A 54 -12.48 6.28 -5.15
N THR A 55 -12.89 7.21 -6.02
CA THR A 55 -14.03 7.02 -6.91
C THR A 55 -13.65 7.08 -8.39
N LEU A 56 -14.49 6.51 -9.25
CA LEU A 56 -14.30 6.56 -10.70
C LEU A 56 -14.57 7.96 -11.25
N GLU A 57 -15.50 8.69 -10.65
CA GLU A 57 -15.85 10.06 -11.01
C GLU A 57 -14.66 10.99 -10.78
N GLU A 58 -13.96 10.84 -9.64
CA GLU A 58 -12.73 11.58 -9.39
C GLU A 58 -11.64 11.21 -10.39
N ALA A 59 -11.44 9.91 -10.66
CA ALA A 59 -10.47 9.45 -11.65
C ALA A 59 -10.75 10.05 -13.04
N GLN A 60 -12.02 10.08 -13.46
CA GLN A 60 -12.43 10.69 -14.72
C GLN A 60 -12.21 12.21 -14.73
N SER A 61 -12.43 12.90 -13.60
CA SER A 61 -12.11 14.33 -13.47
C SER A 61 -10.60 14.60 -13.65
N TYR A 62 -9.73 13.74 -13.11
CA TYR A 62 -8.29 13.85 -13.36
C TYR A 62 -7.94 13.63 -14.83
N LYS A 63 -8.62 12.69 -15.52
CA LYS A 63 -8.43 12.49 -16.96
C LYS A 63 -8.76 13.74 -17.77
N GLN A 64 -9.89 14.40 -17.45
CA GLN A 64 -10.30 15.66 -18.10
C GLN A 64 -9.29 16.80 -17.86
N LYS A 65 -8.56 16.78 -16.74
CA LYS A 65 -7.49 17.73 -16.42
C LYS A 65 -6.15 17.39 -17.07
N GLY A 66 -6.08 16.33 -17.90
CA GLY A 66 -4.87 15.93 -18.62
C GLY A 66 -3.90 15.03 -17.85
N TYR A 67 -4.28 14.51 -16.69
CA TYR A 67 -3.50 13.52 -15.98
C TYR A 67 -3.58 12.14 -16.67
N MET A 68 -2.53 11.35 -16.53
CA MET A 68 -2.66 9.92 -16.80
C MET A 68 -3.54 9.27 -15.73
N VAL A 69 -4.35 8.30 -16.15
CA VAL A 69 -5.26 7.61 -15.23
C VAL A 69 -5.08 6.11 -15.34
N ALA A 70 -4.80 5.49 -14.21
CA ALA A 70 -4.87 4.05 -14.03
C ALA A 70 -6.13 3.72 -13.20
N ALA A 71 -7.11 3.07 -13.81
CA ALA A 71 -8.36 2.77 -13.13
C ALA A 71 -8.90 1.38 -13.49
N GLU A 72 -9.30 0.65 -12.46
CA GLU A 72 -9.95 -0.65 -12.61
C GLU A 72 -11.08 -0.83 -11.59
N ARG A 73 -12.06 -1.67 -11.95
CA ARG A 73 -13.04 -2.22 -11.03
C ARG A 73 -13.25 -3.70 -11.35
N ASP A 74 -13.19 -4.53 -10.33
CA ASP A 74 -13.34 -5.98 -10.46
C ASP A 74 -12.39 -6.61 -11.51
N GLY A 75 -11.16 -6.08 -11.61
CA GLY A 75 -10.15 -6.55 -12.56
C GLY A 75 -10.34 -6.04 -14.01
N ARG A 76 -11.36 -5.23 -14.29
CA ARG A 76 -11.60 -4.62 -15.60
C ARG A 76 -11.09 -3.19 -15.65
N VAL A 77 -10.33 -2.88 -16.69
CA VAL A 77 -9.87 -1.51 -16.95
C VAL A 77 -11.07 -0.67 -17.38
N MET A 78 -11.17 0.54 -16.86
CA MET A 78 -12.21 1.49 -17.22
C MET A 78 -11.95 2.11 -18.60
N ASP A 79 -12.98 2.30 -19.41
CA ASP A 79 -12.86 2.77 -20.81
C ASP A 79 -12.18 4.15 -20.93
N PHE A 80 -12.32 5.02 -19.94
CA PHE A 80 -11.67 6.33 -19.91
C PHE A 80 -10.21 6.29 -19.43
N ALA A 81 -9.76 5.19 -18.83
CA ALA A 81 -8.42 5.06 -18.25
C ALA A 81 -7.35 4.74 -19.32
N ASP A 82 -6.14 5.20 -19.09
CA ASP A 82 -5.00 4.87 -19.96
C ASP A 82 -4.57 3.41 -19.78
N PHE A 83 -4.76 2.85 -18.58
CA PHE A 83 -4.46 1.47 -18.25
C PHE A 83 -5.07 1.07 -16.88
N GLY A 84 -4.95 -0.21 -16.55
CA GLY A 84 -5.37 -0.76 -15.25
C GLY A 84 -4.21 -0.84 -14.25
N ASN A 85 -4.36 -1.70 -13.25
CA ASN A 85 -3.41 -1.87 -12.14
C ASN A 85 -2.36 -2.98 -12.36
N SER A 86 -2.08 -3.39 -13.60
CA SER A 86 -1.00 -4.33 -13.88
C SER A 86 0.36 -3.62 -13.81
N PRO A 87 1.37 -4.13 -13.06
CA PRO A 87 2.72 -3.58 -13.07
C PRO A 87 3.32 -3.41 -14.47
N PHE A 88 2.99 -4.33 -15.40
CA PHE A 88 3.46 -4.28 -16.80
C PHE A 88 2.97 -3.07 -17.59
N ASN A 89 1.96 -2.36 -17.12
CA ASN A 89 1.47 -1.13 -17.75
C ASN A 89 2.34 0.09 -17.43
N PHE A 90 3.11 0.04 -16.33
CA PHE A 90 3.89 1.16 -15.83
C PHE A 90 5.33 1.10 -16.35
N THR A 91 5.50 1.07 -17.69
CA THR A 91 6.82 1.09 -18.31
C THR A 91 7.42 2.50 -18.28
N LYS A 92 8.76 2.60 -18.28
CA LYS A 92 9.48 3.87 -18.23
C LYS A 92 9.04 4.81 -19.35
N GLU A 93 8.88 4.31 -20.56
CA GLU A 93 8.48 5.08 -21.74
C GLU A 93 7.11 5.74 -21.58
N ARG A 94 6.22 5.10 -20.83
CA ARG A 94 4.85 5.59 -20.62
C ARG A 94 4.74 6.60 -19.50
N ILE A 95 5.46 6.39 -18.40
CA ILE A 95 5.16 7.07 -17.13
C ILE A 95 6.26 7.96 -16.59
N GLN A 96 7.48 7.92 -17.14
CA GLN A 96 8.59 8.73 -16.62
C GLN A 96 8.22 10.22 -16.57
N GLY A 97 8.38 10.82 -15.38
CA GLY A 97 8.05 12.21 -15.12
C GLY A 97 6.55 12.55 -15.10
N LYS A 98 5.68 11.58 -15.30
CA LYS A 98 4.22 11.79 -15.31
C LYS A 98 3.62 11.76 -13.90
N GLN A 99 2.45 12.36 -13.77
CA GLN A 99 1.56 12.20 -12.62
C GLN A 99 0.42 11.28 -13.01
N VAL A 100 0.13 10.29 -12.17
CA VAL A 100 -0.89 9.27 -12.44
C VAL A 100 -1.96 9.30 -11.35
N ALA A 101 -3.21 9.58 -11.71
CA ALA A 101 -4.35 9.34 -10.84
C ALA A 101 -4.67 7.84 -10.85
N TYR A 102 -4.77 7.25 -9.66
CA TYR A 102 -4.81 5.80 -9.47
C TYR A 102 -6.03 5.39 -8.67
N SER A 103 -6.91 4.59 -9.28
CA SER A 103 -8.17 4.14 -8.66
C SER A 103 -8.33 2.63 -8.81
N THR A 104 -8.37 1.92 -7.66
CA THR A 104 -8.57 0.47 -7.60
C THR A 104 -9.66 0.09 -6.61
N THR A 105 -10.12 -1.14 -6.67
CA THR A 105 -11.20 -1.63 -5.80
C THR A 105 -10.78 -1.69 -4.31
N ASN A 106 -9.58 -2.17 -4.01
CA ASN A 106 -9.15 -2.45 -2.64
C ASN A 106 -8.04 -1.52 -2.15
N GLY A 107 -6.95 -1.36 -2.91
CA GLY A 107 -5.76 -0.62 -2.48
C GLY A 107 -6.05 0.85 -2.16
N THR A 108 -6.82 1.56 -2.99
CA THR A 108 -7.15 2.98 -2.71
C THR A 108 -8.07 3.14 -1.50
N ARG A 109 -8.94 2.17 -1.22
CA ARG A 109 -9.75 2.13 0.01
C ARG A 109 -8.87 2.01 1.25
N ALA A 110 -7.91 1.11 1.26
CA ALA A 110 -6.98 0.91 2.37
C ALA A 110 -6.16 2.19 2.65
N VAL A 111 -5.63 2.84 1.60
CA VAL A 111 -4.93 4.12 1.71
C VAL A 111 -5.83 5.20 2.33
N HIS A 112 -7.08 5.30 1.87
CA HIS A 112 -8.03 6.29 2.40
C HIS A 112 -8.34 6.06 3.88
N MET A 113 -8.49 4.81 4.31
CA MET A 113 -8.72 4.48 5.72
C MET A 113 -7.54 4.89 6.61
N ALA A 114 -6.32 4.68 6.13
CA ALA A 114 -5.10 5.00 6.89
C ALA A 114 -4.67 6.48 6.82
N ARG A 115 -5.39 7.35 6.11
CA ARG A 115 -4.96 8.74 5.80
C ARG A 115 -4.62 9.62 7.01
N ASN A 116 -5.16 9.31 8.18
CA ASN A 116 -4.93 10.06 9.42
C ASN A 116 -3.78 9.47 10.26
N SER A 117 -3.11 8.43 9.79
CA SER A 117 -1.96 7.83 10.47
C SER A 117 -0.73 8.73 10.38
N LYS A 118 0.27 8.50 11.23
CA LYS A 118 1.52 9.29 11.25
C LYS A 118 2.20 9.32 9.89
N MET A 119 2.26 8.16 9.24
CA MET A 119 2.75 7.99 7.87
C MET A 119 2.02 6.80 7.23
N VAL A 120 1.76 6.90 5.92
CA VAL A 120 1.27 5.78 5.12
C VAL A 120 2.36 5.36 4.13
N VAL A 121 2.72 4.09 4.16
CA VAL A 121 3.76 3.49 3.31
C VAL A 121 3.13 2.48 2.37
N ILE A 122 3.43 2.56 1.09
CA ILE A 122 3.02 1.56 0.10
C ILE A 122 4.11 0.49 -0.02
N ALA A 123 3.74 -0.77 0.16
CA ALA A 123 4.69 -1.85 0.22
C ALA A 123 4.34 -3.05 -0.66
N SER A 124 5.37 -3.67 -1.22
CA SER A 124 5.32 -4.94 -1.93
C SER A 124 6.68 -5.65 -1.81
N PHE A 125 6.79 -6.88 -2.31
CA PHE A 125 8.08 -7.58 -2.35
C PHE A 125 9.16 -6.81 -3.13
N LEU A 126 8.76 -5.91 -4.04
CA LEU A 126 9.69 -5.09 -4.83
C LEU A 126 10.46 -4.06 -4.00
N ASN A 127 9.91 -3.61 -2.87
CA ASN A 127 10.53 -2.61 -2.01
C ASN A 127 10.66 -3.04 -0.53
N LEU A 128 10.56 -4.34 -0.23
CA LEU A 128 10.59 -4.89 1.13
C LEU A 128 11.78 -4.36 1.95
N THR A 129 12.98 -4.40 1.40
CA THR A 129 14.19 -3.92 2.10
C THR A 129 14.14 -2.41 2.35
N ALA A 130 13.73 -1.62 1.38
CA ALA A 130 13.60 -0.17 1.53
C ALA A 130 12.55 0.21 2.59
N VAL A 131 11.44 -0.53 2.66
CA VAL A 131 10.40 -0.35 3.70
C VAL A 131 10.95 -0.70 5.07
N TYR A 132 11.66 -1.82 5.21
CA TYR A 132 12.34 -2.18 6.45
C TYR A 132 13.33 -1.09 6.90
N ASP A 133 14.19 -0.63 6.00
CA ASP A 133 15.20 0.40 6.29
C ASP A 133 14.55 1.75 6.71
N LEU A 134 13.42 2.08 6.12
CA LEU A 134 12.64 3.26 6.49
C LEU A 134 12.07 3.12 7.90
N LEU A 135 11.37 2.03 8.18
CA LEU A 135 10.66 1.80 9.45
C LEU A 135 11.63 1.60 10.61
N SER A 136 12.78 0.98 10.39
CA SER A 136 13.80 0.76 11.42
C SER A 136 14.37 2.07 11.98
N LYS A 137 14.34 3.15 11.20
CA LYS A 137 14.82 4.49 11.55
C LYS A 137 13.75 5.38 12.20
N LYS A 138 12.54 4.86 12.38
CA LYS A 138 11.41 5.59 12.95
C LYS A 138 11.16 5.11 14.38
N ASP A 139 10.56 5.96 15.20
CA ASP A 139 10.28 5.67 16.61
C ASP A 139 8.84 5.20 16.84
N GLU A 140 8.01 5.24 15.81
CA GLU A 140 6.60 4.90 15.89
C GLU A 140 6.35 3.39 15.71
N ASP A 141 5.25 2.92 16.29
CA ASP A 141 4.68 1.61 16.02
C ASP A 141 4.36 1.42 14.55
N VAL A 142 4.30 0.17 14.13
CA VAL A 142 3.98 -0.22 12.75
C VAL A 142 2.71 -1.06 12.72
N LEU A 143 1.78 -0.67 11.87
CA LEU A 143 0.59 -1.43 11.54
C LEU A 143 0.64 -1.81 10.06
N ILE A 144 0.72 -3.10 9.75
CA ILE A 144 0.69 -3.59 8.37
C ILE A 144 -0.76 -3.93 8.03
N MET A 145 -1.31 -3.27 7.02
CA MET A 145 -2.70 -3.47 6.59
C MET A 145 -2.74 -4.14 5.22
N CYS A 146 -3.17 -5.40 5.20
CA CYS A 146 -3.51 -6.13 3.98
C CYS A 146 -4.77 -5.52 3.36
N ALA A 147 -4.74 -5.18 2.08
CA ALA A 147 -5.90 -4.67 1.37
C ALA A 147 -6.96 -5.76 1.13
N GLY A 148 -6.53 -7.02 1.12
CA GLY A 148 -7.41 -8.15 0.92
C GLY A 148 -8.10 -8.15 -0.45
N TRP A 149 -9.04 -9.03 -0.62
CA TRP A 149 -9.87 -9.09 -1.83
C TRP A 149 -11.36 -9.12 -1.47
N LYS A 150 -12.08 -8.03 -1.78
CA LYS A 150 -13.52 -7.90 -1.47
C LYS A 150 -13.84 -8.16 0.01
N GLY A 151 -13.03 -7.58 0.91
CA GLY A 151 -13.18 -7.75 2.36
C GLY A 151 -12.71 -9.11 2.90
N LYS A 152 -12.11 -9.97 2.05
CA LYS A 152 -11.61 -11.29 2.43
C LYS A 152 -10.10 -11.28 2.57
N PHE A 153 -9.61 -12.27 3.29
CA PHE A 153 -8.20 -12.60 3.42
C PHE A 153 -7.52 -12.78 2.07
N SER A 154 -6.29 -12.27 1.94
CA SER A 154 -5.40 -12.45 0.80
C SER A 154 -4.10 -13.11 1.26
N LEU A 155 -3.78 -14.25 0.67
CA LEU A 155 -2.60 -15.02 1.07
C LEU A 155 -1.31 -14.26 0.73
N GLU A 156 -1.22 -13.68 -0.44
CA GLU A 156 -0.05 -12.96 -0.91
C GLU A 156 0.25 -11.72 -0.08
N ASP A 157 -0.77 -10.98 0.35
CA ASP A 157 -0.61 -9.84 1.25
C ASP A 157 -0.10 -10.30 2.62
N THR A 158 -0.62 -11.41 3.12
CA THR A 158 -0.23 -11.99 4.40
C THR A 158 1.20 -12.51 4.36
N LEU A 159 1.62 -13.17 3.28
CA LEU A 159 2.99 -13.65 3.11
C LEU A 159 3.99 -12.48 3.10
N PHE A 160 3.67 -11.40 2.42
CA PHE A 160 4.49 -10.18 2.48
C PHE A 160 4.56 -9.61 3.91
N SER A 161 3.40 -9.52 4.57
CA SER A 161 3.31 -9.00 5.95
C SER A 161 4.17 -9.82 6.90
N GLY A 162 4.13 -11.15 6.82
CA GLY A 162 4.99 -12.04 7.59
C GLY A 162 6.48 -11.81 7.32
N ALA A 163 6.88 -11.69 6.04
CA ALA A 163 8.26 -11.43 5.68
C ALA A 163 8.78 -10.07 6.20
N LEU A 164 7.92 -9.03 6.20
CA LEU A 164 8.29 -7.73 6.76
C LEU A 164 8.40 -7.78 8.28
N VAL A 165 7.44 -8.43 8.95
CA VAL A 165 7.47 -8.62 10.42
C VAL A 165 8.72 -9.40 10.84
N GLU A 166 9.04 -10.51 10.17
CA GLU A 166 10.25 -11.29 10.44
C GLU A 166 11.50 -10.41 10.40
N LYS A 167 11.66 -9.57 9.36
CA LYS A 167 12.78 -8.63 9.26
C LYS A 167 12.79 -7.60 10.39
N LEU A 168 11.64 -7.03 10.76
CA LEU A 168 11.53 -6.04 11.82
C LEU A 168 11.88 -6.63 13.20
N LEU A 169 11.42 -7.84 13.49
CA LEU A 169 11.73 -8.55 14.74
C LEU A 169 13.20 -8.96 14.80
N ALA A 170 13.76 -9.49 13.72
CA ALA A 170 15.18 -9.87 13.63
C ALA A 170 16.11 -8.67 13.83
N GLY A 171 15.72 -7.47 13.43
CA GLY A 171 16.45 -6.23 13.66
C GLY A 171 16.47 -5.76 15.12
N GLY A 172 15.69 -6.38 16.02
CA GLY A 172 15.70 -6.17 17.48
C GLY A 172 15.00 -4.89 17.97
N GLY A 173 14.55 -4.02 17.08
CA GLY A 173 13.88 -2.76 17.43
C GLY A 173 12.36 -2.87 17.57
N PHE A 174 11.79 -4.03 17.31
CA PHE A 174 10.35 -4.26 17.32
C PHE A 174 9.96 -5.49 18.15
N TYR A 175 8.70 -5.51 18.59
CA TYR A 175 8.05 -6.67 19.19
C TYR A 175 6.64 -6.82 18.67
N THR A 176 6.06 -8.00 18.79
CA THR A 176 4.63 -8.23 18.54
C THR A 176 4.00 -8.92 19.74
N ILE A 177 2.69 -8.71 19.90
CA ILE A 177 1.85 -9.43 20.88
C ILE A 177 0.82 -10.32 20.14
N CYS A 178 0.85 -10.32 18.82
CA CYS A 178 -0.05 -11.11 17.99
C CYS A 178 0.57 -12.49 17.76
N ASP A 179 -0.13 -13.55 18.13
CA ASP A 179 0.27 -14.95 17.92
C ASP A 179 -0.04 -15.47 16.50
N SER A 180 -0.66 -14.62 15.67
CA SER A 180 -0.94 -14.92 14.26
C SER A 180 0.17 -14.48 13.30
N ILE A 181 1.31 -14.04 13.84
CA ILE A 181 2.44 -13.52 13.06
C ILE A 181 3.66 -14.42 13.24
#